data_85a386e78831f4a44fb482ea3810013a
#
_entry.id   85a386e78831f4a44fb482ea3810013a
#
_cell.length_a   1.000
_cell.length_b   1.000
_cell.length_c   1.000
_cell.angle_alpha   90.00
_cell.angle_beta   90.00
_cell.angle_gamma   90.00
#
_symmetry.space_group_name_H-M   'P 1'
#
loop_
_entity.id
_entity.type
_entity.pdbx_description
1 polymer ?
#
loop_
_entity_poly.entity_id
_entity_poly.type
_entity_poly.pdbx_seq_one_letter_code
_entity_poly.pdbx_strand_id
1 'polypeptide(L)'
;MDVERTNKTSRGKHRWILVKFQGTYTRNSLNLLISSYTNNKSCKLYDFHQLNQHSYGIIKVKLNEYKDIINEINSYENSSTLSSSGKIRLIRQRLEKITTR
;
A
#
# COMPACT_ATOMS: atom_id res chain seq x y z
N MET A 1 -8.99 -9.39 31.55
CA MET A 1 -8.62 -9.17 31.23
C MET A 1 -8.10 -8.50 30.23
N ASP A 2 -7.24 -8.61 29.85
CA ASP A 2 -6.58 -7.97 28.89
C ASP A 2 -6.95 -8.32 27.53
N VAL A 3 -7.88 -9.14 27.38
CA VAL A 3 -8.32 -9.55 26.12
C VAL A 3 -8.71 -8.39 25.27
N GLU A 4 -9.42 -7.45 25.84
CA GLU A 4 -9.82 -6.36 25.08
C GLU A 4 -8.72 -5.52 24.67
N ARG A 5 -7.77 -5.31 25.50
CA ARG A 5 -6.67 -4.51 25.16
C ARG A 5 -5.89 -5.13 24.04
N THR A 6 -5.76 -6.44 24.07
CA THR A 6 -5.07 -7.16 23.04
C THR A 6 -5.77 -7.00 21.73
N ASN A 7 -7.07 -7.07 21.71
CA ASN A 7 -7.80 -6.90 20.49
C ASN A 7 -7.65 -5.51 19.93
N LYS A 8 -7.65 -4.50 20.76
CA LYS A 8 -7.48 -3.18 20.27
C LYS A 8 -6.11 -3.03 19.67
N THR A 9 -5.11 -3.58 20.30
CA THR A 9 -3.78 -3.51 19.79
C THR A 9 -3.70 -4.17 18.44
N SER A 10 -4.35 -5.30 18.28
CA SER A 10 -4.34 -5.98 17.00
C SER A 10 -4.98 -5.13 15.93
N ARG A 11 -6.09 -4.51 16.24
CA ARG A 11 -6.75 -3.71 15.23
C ARG A 11 -5.88 -2.54 14.82
N GLY A 12 -5.02 -2.06 15.70
CA GLY A 12 -4.18 -0.94 15.37
C GLY A 12 -2.91 -1.31 14.67
N LYS A 13 -2.66 -2.58 14.44
CA LYS A 13 -1.39 -2.99 13.87
C LYS A 13 -1.47 -3.14 12.37
N HIS A 14 -1.63 -2.02 11.72
CA HIS A 14 -1.63 -1.97 10.27
C HIS A 14 -0.74 -0.83 9.82
N ARG A 15 -0.31 -0.91 8.57
CA ARG A 15 0.45 0.17 7.96
C ARG A 15 -0.19 0.48 6.62
N TRP A 16 0.04 1.68 6.18
CA TRP A 16 -0.43 2.15 4.89
C TRP A 16 0.80 2.44 4.06
N ILE A 17 0.83 1.94 2.83
CA ILE A 17 2.00 2.08 1.96
C ILE A 17 1.56 2.72 0.66
N LEU A 18 2.28 3.77 0.26
CA LEU A 18 2.07 4.42 -1.03
C LEU A 18 2.98 3.72 -2.03
N VAL A 19 2.38 3.15 -3.06
CA VAL A 19 3.13 2.41 -4.07
C VAL A 19 2.99 3.09 -5.43
N LYS A 20 4.00 2.91 -6.26
CA LYS A 20 4.03 3.48 -7.59
C LYS A 20 4.36 2.36 -8.56
N PHE A 21 3.60 2.27 -9.65
CA PHE A 21 3.83 1.28 -10.68
C PHE A 21 3.97 1.98 -12.01
N GLN A 22 4.95 1.58 -12.79
CA GLN A 22 5.12 2.14 -14.11
C GLN A 22 4.08 1.51 -15.01
N GLY A 23 3.35 2.31 -15.75
CA GLY A 23 2.33 1.81 -16.65
C GLY A 23 0.96 2.28 -16.29
N THR A 24 0.01 1.93 -17.14
CA THR A 24 -1.37 2.33 -16.98
C THR A 24 -2.20 1.13 -16.59
N TYR A 25 -2.84 1.20 -15.43
CA TYR A 25 -3.64 0.11 -14.92
C TYR A 25 -5.01 0.60 -14.55
N THR A 26 -5.98 -0.30 -14.50
CA THR A 26 -7.25 0.01 -13.85
C THR A 26 -7.10 -0.35 -12.38
N ARG A 27 -8.06 0.07 -11.57
CA ARG A 27 -8.02 -0.26 -10.16
C ARG A 27 -7.99 -1.77 -9.95
N ASN A 28 -8.82 -2.50 -10.69
CA ASN A 28 -8.86 -3.95 -10.56
C ASN A 28 -7.56 -4.61 -11.00
N SER A 29 -7.01 -4.17 -12.13
CA SER A 29 -5.79 -4.81 -12.61
C SER A 29 -4.62 -4.51 -11.69
N LEU A 30 -4.58 -3.31 -11.10
CA LEU A 30 -3.52 -3.00 -10.17
C LEU A 30 -3.66 -3.83 -8.90
N ASN A 31 -4.88 -4.01 -8.43
CA ASN A 31 -5.12 -4.82 -7.25
C ASN A 31 -4.67 -6.26 -7.46
N LEU A 32 -4.94 -6.81 -8.63
CA LEU A 32 -4.50 -8.15 -8.94
C LEU A 32 -2.98 -8.25 -9.05
N LEU A 33 -2.36 -7.23 -9.61
CA LEU A 33 -0.92 -7.22 -9.73
C LEU A 33 -0.26 -7.16 -8.35
N ILE A 34 -0.79 -6.34 -7.46
CA ILE A 34 -0.26 -6.26 -6.11
C ILE A 34 -0.40 -7.59 -5.40
N SER A 35 -1.54 -8.25 -5.56
CA SER A 35 -1.73 -9.57 -4.94
C SER A 35 -0.70 -10.57 -5.45
N SER A 36 -0.42 -10.52 -6.75
CA SER A 36 0.57 -11.40 -7.34
C SER A 36 1.96 -11.10 -6.81
N TYR A 37 2.32 -9.83 -6.75
CA TYR A 37 3.67 -9.43 -6.30
C TYR A 37 3.91 -9.75 -4.84
N THR A 38 2.87 -9.80 -4.04
CA THR A 38 3.01 -10.04 -2.61
C THR A 38 2.61 -11.45 -2.22
N ASN A 39 2.52 -12.35 -3.19
CA ASN A 39 2.18 -13.75 -2.94
C ASN A 39 0.88 -13.87 -2.17
N ASN A 40 -0.08 -13.04 -2.55
CA ASN A 40 -1.42 -13.05 -1.95
C ASN A 40 -1.43 -12.78 -0.44
N LYS A 41 -0.43 -12.03 0.04
CA LYS A 41 -0.50 -11.59 1.42
C LYS A 41 -1.66 -10.61 1.58
N SER A 42 -2.04 -10.38 2.81
CA SER A 42 -3.18 -9.51 3.09
C SER A 42 -2.88 -8.07 2.76
N CYS A 43 -3.13 -7.69 1.53
CA CYS A 43 -3.00 -6.31 1.08
C CYS A 43 -4.33 -5.87 0.55
N LYS A 44 -4.77 -4.69 0.93
CA LYS A 44 -6.03 -4.16 0.42
C LYS A 44 -5.78 -2.81 -0.20
N LEU A 45 -6.18 -2.65 -1.46
CA LEU A 45 -6.00 -1.39 -2.16
C LEU A 45 -7.13 -0.44 -1.79
N TYR A 46 -6.78 0.70 -1.23
CA TYR A 46 -7.76 1.69 -0.82
C TYR A 46 -7.90 2.83 -1.82
N ASP A 47 -6.78 3.44 -2.19
CA ASP A 47 -6.80 4.57 -3.11
C ASP A 47 -6.04 4.20 -4.37
N PHE A 48 -6.49 4.72 -5.49
CA PHE A 48 -5.87 4.49 -6.78
C PHE A 48 -5.85 5.78 -7.56
N HIS A 49 -4.73 6.09 -8.19
CA HIS A 49 -4.61 7.30 -8.99
C HIS A 49 -3.69 7.03 -10.17
N GLN A 50 -4.09 7.52 -11.34
CA GLN A 50 -3.34 7.34 -12.57
C GLN A 50 -2.82 8.69 -13.02
N LEU A 51 -1.52 8.80 -13.28
CA LEU A 51 -0.95 10.07 -13.71
C LEU A 51 0.26 9.83 -14.60
N ASN A 52 0.24 10.36 -15.80
CA ASN A 52 1.40 10.33 -16.70
C ASN A 52 2.04 8.96 -16.87
N GLN A 53 1.27 7.99 -17.19
CA GLN A 53 1.78 6.64 -17.43
C GLN A 53 2.32 5.97 -16.19
N HIS A 54 1.96 6.48 -15.02
CA HIS A 54 2.27 5.81 -13.77
C HIS A 54 0.98 5.60 -13.01
N SER A 55 0.93 4.53 -12.26
CA SER A 55 -0.23 4.24 -11.42
C SER A 55 0.22 4.25 -9.97
N TYR A 56 -0.56 4.90 -9.13
CA TYR A 56 -0.24 5.02 -7.71
C TYR A 56 -1.35 4.35 -6.92
N GLY A 57 -0.99 3.77 -5.82
CA GLY A 57 -1.98 3.15 -4.96
C GLY A 57 -1.60 3.29 -3.51
N ILE A 58 -2.61 3.25 -2.65
CA ILE A 58 -2.38 3.19 -1.22
C ILE A 58 -2.92 1.84 -0.75
N ILE A 59 -2.06 1.03 -0.17
CA ILE A 59 -2.48 -0.29 0.31
C ILE A 59 -2.38 -0.35 1.81
N LYS A 60 -3.29 -1.10 2.41
CA LYS A 60 -3.30 -1.37 3.83
C LYS A 60 -2.74 -2.77 4.03
N VAL A 61 -1.76 -2.90 4.91
CA VAL A 61 -1.12 -4.18 5.14
C VAL A 61 -1.02 -4.43 6.64
N LYS A 62 -0.84 -5.68 7.01
CA LYS A 62 -0.65 -6.01 8.40
C LYS A 62 0.77 -5.65 8.81
N LEU A 63 0.92 -5.18 10.04
CA LEU A 63 2.22 -4.75 10.52
C LEU A 63 3.26 -5.87 10.45
N ASN A 64 2.86 -7.08 10.75
CA ASN A 64 3.81 -8.19 10.74
C ASN A 64 4.21 -8.63 9.34
N GLU A 65 3.51 -8.16 8.29
CA GLU A 65 3.88 -8.47 6.92
C GLU A 65 4.45 -7.25 6.18
N TYR A 66 4.47 -6.13 6.84
CA TYR A 66 4.80 -4.86 6.27
C TYR A 66 6.18 -4.83 5.59
N LYS A 67 7.20 -5.30 6.28
CA LYS A 67 8.54 -5.26 5.70
C LYS A 67 8.70 -6.21 4.53
N ASP A 68 8.06 -7.37 4.62
CA ASP A 68 8.13 -8.33 3.53
C ASP A 68 7.43 -7.78 2.30
N ILE A 69 6.30 -7.12 2.48
CA ILE A 69 5.55 -6.57 1.36
C ILE A 69 6.35 -5.46 0.69
N ILE A 70 6.99 -4.60 1.48
CA ILE A 70 7.83 -3.56 0.91
C ILE A 70 8.95 -4.16 0.08
N ASN A 71 9.60 -5.19 0.60
CA ASN A 71 10.68 -5.83 -0.12
C ASN A 71 10.19 -6.49 -1.39
N GLU A 72 9.05 -7.13 -1.33
CA GLU A 72 8.49 -7.80 -2.49
C GLU A 72 8.14 -6.81 -3.59
N ILE A 73 7.51 -5.71 -3.24
CA ILE A 73 7.15 -4.70 -4.24
C ILE A 73 8.41 -4.06 -4.82
N ASN A 74 9.39 -3.77 -4.00
CA ASN A 74 10.61 -3.13 -4.48
C ASN A 74 11.52 -4.08 -5.26
N SER A 75 11.23 -5.36 -5.25
CA SER A 75 12.06 -6.31 -5.99
C SER A 75 11.75 -6.32 -7.48
N TYR A 76 10.66 -5.69 -7.91
CA TYR A 76 10.31 -5.62 -9.31
C TYR A 76 10.74 -4.27 -9.88
N GLU A 77 11.24 -4.27 -11.10
CA GLU A 77 11.77 -3.05 -11.69
C GLU A 77 10.72 -1.98 -11.92
N ASN A 78 9.52 -2.40 -12.18
CA ASN A 78 8.47 -1.44 -12.54
C ASN A 78 7.63 -0.98 -11.36
N SER A 79 8.04 -1.29 -10.15
CA SER A 79 7.27 -0.88 -8.99
C SER A 79 8.18 -0.45 -7.86
N SER A 80 7.68 0.41 -7.01
CA SER A 80 8.42 0.86 -5.85
C SER A 80 7.47 1.34 -4.78
N THR A 81 7.93 1.32 -3.54
CA THR A 81 7.18 1.93 -2.45
C THR A 81 7.76 3.32 -2.24
N LEU A 82 6.88 4.31 -2.10
CA LEU A 82 7.30 5.68 -1.95
C LEU A 82 7.27 6.16 -0.51
N SER A 83 6.34 5.64 0.28
CA SER A 83 6.19 6.10 1.65
C SER A 83 5.34 5.12 2.42
N SER A 84 5.44 5.13 3.72
CA SER A 84 4.58 4.30 4.55
C SER A 84 4.33 5.01 5.87
N SER A 85 3.20 4.70 6.49
CA SER A 85 2.83 5.33 7.75
C SER A 85 1.77 4.49 8.44
N GLY A 86 1.62 4.68 9.73
CA GLY A 86 0.52 4.08 10.46
C GLY A 86 -0.79 4.83 10.28
N LYS A 87 -0.78 5.99 9.58
CA LYS A 87 -1.97 6.78 9.38
C LYS A 87 -2.21 7.03 7.91
N ILE A 88 -3.36 6.64 7.42
CA ILE A 88 -3.68 6.79 6.01
C ILE A 88 -3.71 8.27 5.59
N ARG A 89 -4.09 9.15 6.51
CA ARG A 89 -4.19 10.55 6.16
C ARG A 89 -2.84 11.11 5.71
N LEU A 90 -1.76 10.69 6.36
CA LEU A 90 -0.44 11.16 5.99
C LEU A 90 -0.04 10.66 4.61
N ILE A 91 -0.39 9.42 4.30
CA ILE A 91 -0.07 8.85 3.00
C ILE A 91 -0.89 9.51 1.90
N ARG A 92 -2.15 9.82 2.19
CA ARG A 92 -2.99 10.53 1.22
C ARG A 92 -2.45 11.92 0.93
N GLN A 93 -1.92 12.60 1.94
CA GLN A 93 -1.32 13.90 1.73
C GLN A 93 -0.11 13.80 0.82
N ARG A 94 0.68 12.77 0.97
CA ARG A 94 1.84 12.59 0.12
C ARG A 94 1.45 12.29 -1.31
N LEU A 95 0.43 11.46 -1.49
CA LEU A 95 -0.06 11.17 -2.82
C LEU A 95 -0.58 12.44 -3.48
N GLU A 96 -1.29 13.25 -2.73
CA GLU A 96 -1.84 14.48 -3.25
C GLU A 96 -0.73 15.41 -3.72
N LYS A 97 0.36 15.52 -2.99
CA LYS A 97 1.47 16.35 -3.41
C LYS A 97 2.08 15.87 -4.72
N ILE A 98 2.13 14.59 -4.94
CA ILE A 98 2.67 14.04 -6.16
C ILE A 98 1.74 14.32 -7.33
N THR A 99 0.46 14.23 -7.12
CA THR A 99 -0.51 14.23 -8.20
C THR A 99 -1.11 15.59 -8.51
N THR A 100 -0.84 16.59 -7.69
CA THR A 100 -1.40 17.92 -7.96
C THR A 100 -0.40 18.90 -8.51
N ARG A 101 0.75 18.45 -8.97
CA ARG A 101 1.75 19.35 -9.49
C ARG A 101 1.46 19.90 -10.83
#